data_a8f70744e8c874d047d74d1a8d793406
#
_entry.id   a8f70744e8c874d047d74d1a8d793406
#
_cell.length_a   1.000
_cell.length_b   1.000
_cell.length_c   1.000
_cell.angle_alpha   90.00
_cell.angle_beta   90.00
_cell.angle_gamma   90.00
#
_symmetry.space_group_name_H-M   'P 1'
#
loop_
_entity.id
_entity.type
_entity.pdbx_description
1 polymer ?
#
loop_
_entity_poly.entity_id
_entity_poly.type
_entity_poly.pdbx_seq_one_letter_code
_entity_poly.pdbx_strand_id
1 'polypeptide(L)'
;MAQMIITYWRDIPSQVSIGKGRKAAKAMLSDRFQEAIDMAAMRSGAAETDDYIAEWRRGKPIEVDGDHQTIVAEKIKELENVYNEDKLKALINNAGKAA
;
A
#
# COMPACT_ATOMS: atom_id res chain seq x y z
N MET A 1 13.02 -16.49 10.05
CA MET A 1 11.68 -16.18 9.54
C MET A 1 11.48 -14.69 9.49
N ALA A 2 10.98 -14.19 8.37
CA ALA A 2 10.78 -12.78 8.18
C ALA A 2 9.29 -12.48 8.06
N GLN A 3 8.92 -11.24 8.34
CA GLN A 3 7.54 -10.81 8.22
C GLN A 3 7.44 -9.71 7.17
N MET A 4 6.48 -9.88 6.27
CA MET A 4 6.18 -8.90 5.24
C MET A 4 5.03 -8.01 5.72
N ILE A 5 5.20 -6.71 5.57
CA ILE A 5 4.17 -5.74 5.95
C ILE A 5 3.84 -4.89 4.75
N ILE A 6 2.56 -4.77 4.45
CA ILE A 6 2.06 -3.89 3.40
C ILE A 6 1.48 -2.66 4.09
N THR A 7 1.93 -1.48 3.68
CA THR A 7 1.44 -0.23 4.24
C THR A 7 0.32 0.30 3.34
N TYR A 8 -0.80 0.66 3.95
CA TYR A 8 -2.00 1.14 3.25
C TYR A 8 -2.35 2.55 3.70
N TRP A 9 -2.94 3.31 2.79
CA TRP A 9 -3.72 4.49 3.14
C TRP A 9 -5.18 4.10 2.97
N ARG A 10 -5.89 3.94 4.07
CA ARG A 10 -7.20 3.28 4.10
C ARG A 10 -7.08 1.90 3.46
N ASP A 11 -7.69 1.65 2.31
CA ASP A 11 -7.59 0.33 1.64
C ASP A 11 -6.74 0.36 0.37
N ILE A 12 -5.98 1.44 0.15
CA ILE A 12 -5.09 1.57 -1.01
C ILE A 12 -3.66 1.24 -0.59
N PRO A 13 -3.03 0.20 -1.16
CA PRO A 13 -1.66 -0.14 -0.78
C PRO A 13 -0.67 0.89 -1.30
N SER A 14 0.41 1.11 -0.56
CA SER A 14 1.43 2.08 -0.91
C SER A 14 2.82 1.47 -1.02
N GLN A 15 3.19 0.61 -0.08
CA GLN A 15 4.52 0.00 -0.09
C GLN A 15 4.49 -1.38 0.55
N VAL A 16 5.52 -2.17 0.21
CA VAL A 16 5.75 -3.49 0.78
C VAL A 16 7.13 -3.50 1.43
N SER A 17 7.24 -4.02 2.63
CA SER A 17 8.53 -4.12 3.31
C SER A 17 8.67 -5.48 4.02
N ILE A 18 9.91 -5.97 4.11
CA ILE A 18 10.24 -7.23 4.78
C ILE A 18 11.49 -7.01 5.63
N GLY A 19 11.46 -7.49 6.86
CA GLY A 19 12.61 -7.50 7.73
C GLY A 19 12.90 -6.17 8.39
N LYS A 20 14.04 -6.12 9.06
CA LYS A 20 14.50 -4.93 9.78
C LYS A 20 15.99 -4.69 9.53
N GLY A 21 16.39 -3.43 9.65
CA GLY A 21 17.78 -3.05 9.56
C GLY A 21 18.37 -3.21 8.16
N ARG A 22 19.64 -3.62 8.10
CA ARG A 22 20.38 -3.67 6.84
C ARG A 22 19.88 -4.71 5.84
N LYS A 23 19.22 -5.75 6.33
CA LYS A 23 18.69 -6.81 5.46
C LYS A 23 17.25 -6.57 5.03
N ALA A 24 16.68 -5.44 5.44
CA ALA A 24 15.31 -5.11 5.07
C ALA A 24 15.21 -4.86 3.56
N ALA A 25 14.16 -5.39 2.98
CA ALA A 25 13.80 -5.10 1.60
C ALA A 25 12.53 -4.24 1.64
N LYS A 26 12.49 -3.22 0.78
CA LYS A 26 11.38 -2.30 0.76
C LYS A 26 11.20 -1.78 -0.65
N ALA A 27 9.96 -1.72 -1.11
CA ALA A 27 9.65 -1.16 -2.42
C ALA A 27 8.28 -0.47 -2.36
N MET A 28 8.14 0.58 -3.13
CA MET A 28 6.88 1.30 -3.26
C MET A 28 6.16 0.88 -4.52
N LEU A 29 4.84 0.95 -4.47
CA LEU A 29 4.02 0.72 -5.66
C LEU A 29 4.17 1.91 -6.61
N SER A 30 3.73 1.74 -7.85
CA SER A 30 3.88 2.76 -8.87
C SER A 30 3.16 4.06 -8.51
N ASP A 31 3.49 5.15 -9.21
CA ASP A 31 2.94 6.48 -8.95
C ASP A 31 1.42 6.53 -8.97
N ARG A 32 0.78 5.69 -9.77
CA ARG A 32 -0.69 5.67 -9.85
C ARG A 32 -1.34 5.33 -8.51
N PHE A 33 -0.65 4.59 -7.64
CA PHE A 33 -1.15 4.28 -6.30
C PHE A 33 -1.09 5.52 -5.40
N GLN A 34 0.01 6.26 -5.46
CA GLN A 34 0.11 7.50 -4.69
C GLN A 34 -0.90 8.54 -5.18
N GLU A 35 -1.08 8.65 -6.48
CA GLU A 35 -2.09 9.53 -7.06
C GLU A 35 -3.50 9.14 -6.59
N ALA A 36 -3.77 7.82 -6.54
CA ALA A 36 -5.06 7.35 -6.07
C ALA A 36 -5.29 7.70 -4.60
N ILE A 37 -4.25 7.58 -3.78
CA ILE A 37 -4.31 7.96 -2.36
C ILE A 37 -4.62 9.45 -2.23
N ASP A 38 -3.92 10.29 -2.99
CA ASP A 38 -4.13 11.74 -2.94
C ASP A 38 -5.55 12.11 -3.37
N MET A 39 -6.04 11.50 -4.43
CA MET A 39 -7.40 11.75 -4.92
C MET A 39 -8.46 11.29 -3.91
N ALA A 40 -8.26 10.13 -3.29
CA ALA A 40 -9.17 9.62 -2.28
C ALA A 40 -9.20 10.52 -1.05
N ALA A 41 -8.04 11.02 -0.64
CA ALA A 41 -7.93 11.95 0.47
C ALA A 41 -8.72 13.24 0.19
N MET A 42 -8.58 13.78 -1.02
CA MET A 42 -9.31 14.98 -1.42
C MET A 42 -10.82 14.75 -1.42
N ARG A 43 -11.28 13.63 -1.94
CA ARG A 43 -12.71 13.31 -1.99
C ARG A 43 -13.34 13.13 -0.61
N SER A 44 -12.56 12.57 0.33
CA SER A 44 -13.07 12.27 1.65
C SER A 44 -12.99 13.45 2.62
N GLY A 45 -12.37 14.56 2.18
CA GLY A 45 -12.08 15.66 3.08
C GLY A 45 -10.91 15.40 4.01
N ALA A 46 -10.19 14.31 3.81
CA ALA A 46 -9.04 13.92 4.64
C ALA A 46 -7.71 14.47 4.09
N ALA A 47 -7.77 15.53 3.29
CA ALA A 47 -6.57 16.17 2.75
C ALA A 47 -5.85 17.04 3.78
N GLU A 48 -6.50 17.34 4.90
CA GLU A 48 -5.88 18.03 6.02
C GLU A 48 -4.80 17.15 6.62
N THR A 49 -3.71 17.76 7.06
CA THR A 49 -2.51 17.02 7.49
C THR A 49 -2.80 15.93 8.53
N ASP A 50 -3.56 16.27 9.57
CA ASP A 50 -3.83 15.33 10.66
C ASP A 50 -4.69 14.16 10.19
N ASP A 51 -5.73 14.43 9.42
CA ASP A 51 -6.62 13.40 8.92
C ASP A 51 -5.91 12.49 7.92
N TYR A 52 -5.07 13.07 7.06
CA TYR A 52 -4.28 12.32 6.10
C TYR A 52 -3.34 11.34 6.81
N ILE A 53 -2.61 11.82 7.81
CA ILE A 53 -1.65 11.00 8.55
C ILE A 53 -2.37 9.89 9.33
N ALA A 54 -3.51 10.19 9.92
CA ALA A 54 -4.25 9.24 10.74
C ALA A 54 -4.74 8.02 9.97
N GLU A 55 -4.91 8.13 8.66
CA GLU A 55 -5.43 7.04 7.83
C GLU A 55 -4.35 6.08 7.33
N TRP A 56 -3.06 6.40 7.54
CA TRP A 56 -1.99 5.46 7.23
C TRP A 56 -2.01 4.32 8.23
N ARG A 57 -1.94 3.08 7.72
CA ARG A 57 -1.93 1.91 8.60
C ARG A 57 -1.05 0.82 8.02
N ARG A 58 -0.55 -0.02 8.90
CA ARG A 58 0.19 -1.21 8.52
C ARG A 58 -0.76 -2.39 8.46
N GLY A 59 -0.67 -3.17 7.40
CA GLY A 59 -1.40 -4.42 7.30
C GLY A 59 -0.89 -5.43 8.32
N LYS A 60 -1.58 -6.55 8.46
CA LYS A 60 -1.14 -7.62 9.33
C LYS A 60 0.18 -8.20 8.81
N PRO A 61 1.16 -8.46 9.69
CA PRO A 61 2.39 -9.10 9.26
C PRO A 61 2.11 -10.48 8.64
N ILE A 62 2.73 -10.73 7.50
CA ILE A 62 2.61 -12.00 6.78
C ILE A 62 3.95 -12.69 6.87
N GLU A 63 3.96 -13.90 7.42
CA GLU A 63 5.19 -14.65 7.54
C GLU A 63 5.65 -15.13 6.18
N VAL A 64 6.90 -14.85 5.83
CA VAL A 64 7.47 -15.19 4.53
C VAL A 64 8.84 -15.83 4.72
N ASP A 65 9.26 -16.61 3.73
CA ASP A 65 10.53 -17.31 3.74
C ASP A 65 11.17 -17.21 2.37
N GLY A 66 12.46 -16.97 2.31
CA GLY A 66 13.19 -16.84 1.06
C GLY A 66 13.86 -15.50 0.91
N ASP A 67 14.24 -15.16 -0.33
CA ASP A 67 14.94 -13.93 -0.62
C ASP A 67 14.00 -12.72 -0.52
N HIS A 68 14.33 -11.80 0.37
CA HIS A 68 13.47 -10.64 0.67
C HIS A 68 13.23 -9.77 -0.58
N GLN A 69 14.28 -9.53 -1.36
CA GLN A 69 14.14 -8.68 -2.56
C GLN A 69 13.19 -9.31 -3.58
N THR A 70 13.33 -10.62 -3.79
CA THR A 70 12.46 -11.34 -4.70
C THR A 70 11.01 -11.33 -4.23
N ILE A 71 10.79 -11.58 -2.93
CA ILE A 71 9.44 -11.63 -2.37
C ILE A 71 8.76 -10.27 -2.47
N VAL A 72 9.49 -9.19 -2.16
CA VAL A 72 8.96 -7.82 -2.28
C VAL A 72 8.60 -7.52 -3.73
N ALA A 73 9.49 -7.85 -4.68
CA ALA A 73 9.24 -7.58 -6.09
C ALA A 73 8.01 -8.33 -6.61
N GLU A 74 7.87 -9.59 -6.22
CA GLU A 74 6.70 -10.39 -6.60
C GLU A 74 5.41 -9.85 -6.01
N LYS A 75 5.46 -9.41 -4.76
CA LYS A 75 4.27 -8.85 -4.10
C LYS A 75 3.86 -7.52 -4.74
N ILE A 76 4.81 -6.67 -5.08
CA ILE A 76 4.55 -5.43 -5.79
C ILE A 76 3.85 -5.73 -7.12
N LYS A 77 4.37 -6.69 -7.88
CA LYS A 77 3.78 -7.09 -9.16
C LYS A 77 2.35 -7.61 -8.98
N GLU A 78 2.14 -8.43 -7.97
CA GLU A 78 0.80 -8.96 -7.65
C GLU A 78 -0.17 -7.83 -7.34
N LEU A 79 0.23 -6.90 -6.48
CA LEU A 79 -0.62 -5.77 -6.10
C LEU A 79 -0.91 -4.86 -7.30
N GLU A 80 0.08 -4.64 -8.17
CA GLU A 80 -0.13 -3.85 -9.39
C GLU A 80 -1.17 -4.49 -10.31
N ASN A 81 -1.21 -5.81 -10.36
CA ASN A 81 -2.19 -6.53 -11.17
C ASN A 81 -3.57 -6.56 -10.52
N VAL A 82 -3.62 -6.79 -9.20
CA VAL A 82 -4.89 -6.85 -8.47
C VAL A 82 -5.56 -5.48 -8.41
N TYR A 83 -4.76 -4.45 -8.16
CA TYR A 83 -5.25 -3.08 -8.07
C TYR A 83 -5.06 -2.36 -9.41
N ASN A 84 -5.76 -2.84 -10.43
CA ASN A 84 -5.73 -2.23 -11.75
C ASN A 84 -6.46 -0.87 -11.72
N GLU A 85 -6.50 -0.17 -12.85
CA GLU A 85 -7.11 1.16 -12.93
C GLU A 85 -8.56 1.16 -12.46
N ASP A 86 -9.34 0.17 -12.88
CA ASP A 86 -10.75 0.10 -12.52
C ASP A 86 -10.93 -0.05 -11.01
N LYS A 87 -10.12 -0.89 -10.38
CA LYS A 87 -10.18 -1.08 -8.94
C LYS A 87 -9.74 0.17 -8.19
N LEU A 88 -8.68 0.84 -8.65
CA LEU A 88 -8.24 2.09 -8.05
C LEU A 88 -9.29 3.18 -8.18
N LYS A 89 -9.94 3.28 -9.34
CA LYS A 89 -11.03 4.24 -9.53
C LYS A 89 -12.18 3.97 -8.56
N ALA A 90 -12.53 2.70 -8.36
CA ALA A 90 -13.58 2.34 -7.42
C ALA A 90 -13.22 2.75 -6.00
N LEU A 91 -11.95 2.54 -5.60
CA LEU A 91 -11.48 2.94 -4.29
C LEU A 91 -11.48 4.47 -4.14
N ILE A 92 -11.02 5.19 -5.17
CA ILE A 92 -11.05 6.67 -5.16
C ILE A 92 -12.48 7.16 -4.98
N ASN A 93 -13.42 6.60 -5.72
CA ASN A 93 -14.82 7.00 -5.67
C ASN A 93 -15.45 6.67 -4.31
N ASN A 94 -14.90 5.73 -3.59
CA ASN A 94 -15.36 5.35 -2.25
C ASN A 94 -14.44 5.91 -1.15
N ALA A 95 -13.77 7.00 -1.44
CA ALA A 95 -12.89 7.72 -0.50
C ALA A 95 -11.74 6.88 0.06
N GLY A 96 -11.25 5.94 -0.73
CA GLY A 96 -10.13 5.08 -0.37
C GLY A 96 -10.51 3.80 0.35
N LYS A 97 -11.79 3.56 0.57
CA LYS A 97 -12.26 2.37 1.29
C LYS A 97 -12.80 1.34 0.33
N ALA A 98 -12.56 0.08 0.65
CA ALA A 98 -13.14 -1.02 -0.11
C ALA A 98 -14.67 -1.03 0.09
N ALA A 99 -15.37 -1.33 -1.00
CA ALA A 99 -16.83 -1.37 -0.96
C ALA A 99 -17.33 -2.60 -0.21
#